data_f64ccea9ef3211740d79d9c6c0742a05
#
_entry.id   f64ccea9ef3211740d79d9c6c0742a05
#
_cell.length_a   1.000
_cell.length_b   1.000
_cell.length_c   1.000
_cell.angle_alpha   90.00
_cell.angle_beta   90.00
_cell.angle_gamma   90.00
#
_symmetry.space_group_name_H-M   'P 1'
#
loop_
_entity.id
_entity.type
_entity.pdbx_description
1 polymer ?
#
loop_
_entity_poly.entity_id
_entity_poly.type
_entity_poly.pdbx_seq_one_letter_code
_entity_poly.pdbx_strand_id
1 'polypeptide(L)'
;MTGTDGLFLKASRGIVGYKSGNKEDVDMPRGVPKSGSRAPRSNDRMAALKVVYDARPQETEAEVDARISDRFEILDTLTEACVVGNARALIVSGPAGLGKSYTVEKRLTEWDPEEVNHVIVKGYVRATGLVKLLYHYRHENNVIVFDDADAIFFDDVSLNLLK
;
A
#
# COMPACT_ATOMS: atom_id res chain seq x y z
N MET A 1 -30.12 -4.87 14.33
CA MET A 1 -28.86 -4.09 14.36
C MET A 1 -27.89 -4.83 13.46
N THR A 2 -27.92 -4.56 12.20
CA THR A 2 -27.07 -5.18 11.17
C THR A 2 -25.90 -4.23 10.95
N GLY A 3 -24.70 -4.70 11.29
CA GLY A 3 -23.46 -3.94 11.10
C GLY A 3 -23.18 -3.73 9.60
N THR A 4 -22.74 -2.55 9.25
CA THR A 4 -22.26 -2.19 7.91
C THR A 4 -20.94 -2.90 7.66
N ASP A 5 -20.97 -4.05 7.00
CA ASP A 5 -19.77 -4.79 6.60
C ASP A 5 -19.30 -4.32 5.20
N GLY A 6 -18.84 -3.08 5.12
CA GLY A 6 -18.19 -2.54 3.92
C GLY A 6 -16.72 -2.99 3.86
N LEU A 7 -16.28 -3.47 2.72
CA LEU A 7 -14.93 -3.98 2.49
C LEU A 7 -14.04 -2.93 1.83
N PHE A 8 -12.80 -2.81 2.31
CA PHE A 8 -11.82 -1.85 1.79
C PHE A 8 -10.59 -2.55 1.22
N LEU A 9 -10.26 -2.25 -0.03
CA LEU A 9 -9.01 -2.65 -0.67
C LEU A 9 -8.08 -1.44 -0.79
N LYS A 10 -6.85 -1.53 -0.28
CA LYS A 10 -5.82 -0.50 -0.43
C LYS A 10 -4.59 -1.05 -1.15
N ALA A 11 -4.20 -0.39 -2.24
CA ALA A 11 -2.87 -0.54 -2.80
C ALA A 11 -2.00 0.67 -2.42
N SER A 12 -0.96 0.52 -1.61
CA SER A 12 -0.07 1.62 -1.25
C SER A 12 1.41 1.26 -1.44
N ARG A 13 2.20 2.26 -1.84
CA ARG A 13 3.67 2.17 -1.81
C ARG A 13 4.12 2.18 -0.36
N GLY A 14 5.02 1.27 0.03
CA GLY A 14 5.45 1.05 1.40
C GLY A 14 5.81 2.35 2.14
N ILE A 15 5.13 2.60 3.25
CA ILE A 15 5.46 3.68 4.18
C ILE A 15 6.32 3.08 5.28
N VAL A 16 7.57 3.53 5.35
CA VAL A 16 8.43 3.29 6.51
C VAL A 16 7.95 4.22 7.63
N GLY A 17 7.37 3.65 8.67
CA GLY A 17 6.89 4.42 9.82
C GLY A 17 8.06 5.08 10.58
N TYR A 18 8.08 6.40 10.63
CA TYR A 18 8.92 7.13 11.56
C TYR A 18 8.28 7.11 12.96
N LYS A 19 8.97 6.51 13.93
CA LYS A 19 8.63 6.70 15.35
C LYS A 19 8.98 8.15 15.73
N SER A 20 7.98 8.91 16.14
CA SER A 20 8.15 10.18 16.83
C SER A 20 8.86 9.94 18.16
N GLY A 21 10.14 10.24 18.22
CA GLY A 21 10.89 10.31 19.47
C GLY A 21 10.71 11.69 20.10
N ASN A 22 10.53 11.70 21.42
CA ASN A 22 10.48 12.90 22.26
C ASN A 22 11.64 13.82 21.97
N LYS A 23 11.33 15.10 21.69
CA LYS A 23 12.32 16.18 21.70
C LYS A 23 12.69 16.47 23.14
N GLU A 24 13.77 15.88 23.62
CA GLU A 24 14.55 16.48 24.70
C GLU A 24 15.52 17.45 24.05
N ASP A 25 15.42 18.73 24.39
CA ASP A 25 16.37 19.76 24.03
C ASP A 25 17.72 19.45 24.69
N VAL A 26 18.58 18.75 23.96
CA VAL A 26 19.97 18.58 24.35
C VAL A 26 20.74 19.77 23.75
N ASP A 27 21.11 20.70 24.64
CA ASP A 27 22.03 21.80 24.36
C ASP A 27 23.36 21.21 23.86
N MET A 28 23.59 21.25 22.55
CA MET A 28 24.81 20.75 21.94
C MET A 28 25.85 21.85 21.92
N PRO A 29 26.97 21.71 22.66
CA PRO A 29 28.08 22.67 22.56
C PRO A 29 28.61 22.70 21.12
N ARG A 30 28.79 23.92 20.57
CA ARG A 30 29.42 24.14 19.26
C ARG A 30 30.85 23.61 19.28
N GLY A 31 31.00 22.30 19.02
CA GLY A 31 32.30 21.67 18.89
C GLY A 31 32.92 21.94 17.53
N VAL A 32 34.19 22.32 17.55
CA VAL A 32 35.11 22.39 16.41
C VAL A 32 35.01 21.06 15.63
N PRO A 33 34.86 21.05 14.31
CA PRO A 33 34.77 19.81 13.54
C PRO A 33 36.08 19.05 13.69
N LYS A 34 36.05 17.88 14.35
CA LYS A 34 37.19 16.98 14.40
C LYS A 34 37.54 16.56 12.98
N SER A 35 38.72 16.89 12.53
CA SER A 35 39.31 16.42 11.28
C SER A 35 39.31 14.89 11.31
N GLY A 36 38.60 14.22 10.45
CA GLY A 36 38.81 12.76 10.34
C GLY A 36 37.74 11.86 9.76
N SER A 37 36.56 12.31 9.38
CA SER A 37 35.70 11.47 8.57
C SER A 37 35.05 12.27 7.45
N ARG A 38 35.74 12.36 6.32
CA ARG A 38 35.08 12.76 5.08
C ARG A 38 33.97 11.82 4.79
N ALA A 39 32.74 12.34 4.61
CA ALA A 39 31.64 11.51 4.10
C ALA A 39 32.11 10.79 2.83
N PRO A 40 31.82 9.48 2.68
CA PRO A 40 32.27 8.73 1.54
C PRO A 40 31.83 9.43 0.24
N ARG A 41 32.75 9.57 -0.69
CA ARG A 41 32.50 10.18 -2.01
C ARG A 41 31.38 9.39 -2.70
N SER A 42 30.62 10.04 -3.58
CA SER A 42 29.52 9.40 -4.31
C SER A 42 29.91 8.08 -4.98
N ASN A 43 31.13 7.99 -5.49
CA ASN A 43 31.69 6.79 -6.11
C ASN A 43 31.87 5.62 -5.11
N ASP A 44 32.27 5.91 -3.86
CA ASP A 44 32.43 4.89 -2.83
C ASP A 44 31.08 4.30 -2.40
N ARG A 45 30.03 5.14 -2.37
CA ARG A 45 28.65 4.70 -2.12
C ARG A 45 28.12 3.82 -3.25
N MET A 46 28.39 4.20 -4.51
CA MET A 46 27.98 3.40 -5.66
C MET A 46 28.75 2.06 -5.72
N ALA A 47 30.03 2.06 -5.39
CA ALA A 47 30.82 0.82 -5.31
C ALA A 47 30.31 -0.10 -4.19
N ALA A 48 29.99 0.44 -3.01
CA ALA A 48 29.41 -0.32 -1.91
C ALA A 48 28.01 -0.89 -2.26
N LEU A 49 27.17 -0.11 -2.92
CA LEU A 49 25.87 -0.58 -3.41
C LEU A 49 26.01 -1.70 -4.44
N LYS A 50 26.99 -1.58 -5.35
CA LYS A 50 27.26 -2.61 -6.35
C LYS A 50 27.70 -3.91 -5.69
N VAL A 51 28.62 -3.86 -4.70
CA VAL A 51 29.07 -5.05 -3.96
C VAL A 51 27.89 -5.72 -3.23
N VAL A 52 26.98 -4.95 -2.62
CA VAL A 52 25.78 -5.50 -1.96
C VAL A 52 24.82 -6.10 -2.98
N TYR A 53 24.70 -5.51 -4.16
CA TYR A 53 23.84 -6.02 -5.23
C TYR A 53 24.40 -7.32 -5.83
N ASP A 54 25.70 -7.37 -6.10
CA ASP A 54 26.38 -8.53 -6.67
C ASP A 54 26.48 -9.71 -5.67
N ALA A 55 26.40 -9.43 -4.36
CA ALA A 55 26.39 -10.46 -3.31
C ALA A 55 25.01 -11.09 -3.08
N ARG A 56 23.94 -10.60 -3.71
CA ARG A 56 22.63 -11.25 -3.65
C ARG A 56 22.65 -12.53 -4.49
N PRO A 57 22.02 -13.62 -4.01
CA PRO A 57 21.81 -14.78 -4.84
C PRO A 57 21.18 -14.34 -6.16
N GLN A 58 21.81 -14.66 -7.27
CA GLN A 58 21.27 -14.39 -8.60
C GLN A 58 20.16 -15.42 -8.83
N GLU A 59 18.90 -15.00 -8.64
CA GLU A 59 17.75 -15.82 -8.99
C GLU A 59 17.69 -15.97 -10.51
N THR A 60 17.34 -17.14 -10.99
CA THR A 60 17.08 -17.38 -12.42
C THR A 60 15.77 -16.68 -12.83
N GLU A 61 15.63 -16.32 -14.10
CA GLU A 61 14.39 -15.73 -14.62
C GLU A 61 13.17 -16.60 -14.31
N ALA A 62 13.30 -17.93 -14.43
CA ALA A 62 12.23 -18.86 -14.12
C ALA A 62 11.81 -18.83 -12.63
N GLU A 63 12.77 -18.68 -11.71
CA GLU A 63 12.47 -18.54 -10.27
C GLU A 63 11.77 -17.20 -9.95
N VAL A 64 12.18 -16.13 -10.63
CA VAL A 64 11.55 -14.81 -10.50
C VAL A 64 10.12 -14.87 -11.01
N ASP A 65 9.88 -15.45 -12.18
CA ASP A 65 8.55 -15.58 -12.78
C ASP A 65 7.63 -16.46 -11.94
N ALA A 66 8.13 -17.60 -11.44
CA ALA A 66 7.37 -18.45 -10.52
C ALA A 66 6.95 -17.68 -9.27
N ARG A 67 7.89 -16.98 -8.64
CA ARG A 67 7.60 -16.17 -7.44
C ARG A 67 6.63 -15.02 -7.69
N ILE A 68 6.66 -14.41 -8.88
CA ILE A 68 5.71 -13.37 -9.27
C ILE A 68 4.33 -14.00 -9.45
N SER A 69 4.22 -15.12 -10.17
CA SER A 69 2.98 -15.84 -10.39
C SER A 69 2.31 -16.25 -9.08
N ASP A 70 3.07 -16.83 -8.16
CA ASP A 70 2.56 -17.23 -6.83
C ASP A 70 1.97 -16.03 -6.07
N ARG A 71 2.61 -14.86 -6.14
CA ARG A 71 2.12 -13.64 -5.48
C ARG A 71 0.83 -13.11 -6.09
N PHE A 72 0.68 -13.23 -7.41
CA PHE A 72 -0.55 -12.84 -8.08
C PHE A 72 -1.69 -13.82 -7.80
N GLU A 73 -1.42 -15.11 -7.71
CA GLU A 73 -2.40 -16.11 -7.28
C GLU A 73 -2.90 -15.85 -5.85
N ILE A 74 -1.99 -15.50 -4.94
CA ILE A 74 -2.34 -15.08 -3.57
C ILE A 74 -3.21 -13.81 -3.61
N LEU A 75 -2.85 -12.80 -4.42
CA LEU A 75 -3.62 -11.58 -4.56
C LEU A 75 -5.03 -11.85 -5.08
N ASP A 76 -5.18 -12.70 -6.07
CA ASP A 76 -6.46 -13.10 -6.63
C ASP A 76 -7.33 -13.80 -5.58
N THR A 77 -6.76 -14.77 -4.86
CA THR A 77 -7.42 -15.50 -3.76
C THR A 77 -7.89 -14.56 -2.64
N LEU A 78 -7.04 -13.59 -2.26
CA LEU A 78 -7.39 -12.63 -1.21
C LEU A 78 -8.46 -11.64 -1.69
N THR A 79 -8.43 -11.25 -2.97
CA THR A 79 -9.47 -10.41 -3.57
C THR A 79 -10.80 -11.16 -3.59
N GLU A 80 -10.80 -12.42 -3.95
CA GLU A 80 -11.99 -13.28 -3.88
C GLU A 80 -12.54 -13.41 -2.46
N ALA A 81 -11.65 -13.61 -1.47
CA ALA A 81 -12.05 -13.65 -0.07
C ALA A 81 -12.74 -12.36 0.38
N CYS A 82 -12.33 -11.21 -0.17
CA CYS A 82 -12.98 -9.94 0.06
C CYS A 82 -14.37 -9.87 -0.59
N VAL A 83 -14.47 -10.30 -1.84
CA VAL A 83 -15.74 -10.31 -2.60
C VAL A 83 -16.78 -11.20 -1.95
N VAL A 84 -16.38 -12.38 -1.46
CA VAL A 84 -17.28 -13.34 -0.77
C VAL A 84 -17.61 -12.92 0.67
N GLY A 85 -16.92 -11.86 1.20
CA GLY A 85 -17.13 -11.36 2.56
C GLY A 85 -16.37 -12.12 3.64
N ASN A 86 -15.48 -13.04 3.28
CA ASN A 86 -14.61 -13.74 4.23
C ASN A 86 -13.50 -12.83 4.80
N ALA A 87 -13.12 -11.81 4.07
CA ALA A 87 -12.17 -10.78 4.53
C ALA A 87 -12.82 -9.39 4.44
N ARG A 88 -12.74 -8.63 5.54
CA ARG A 88 -13.35 -7.29 5.63
C ARG A 88 -12.51 -6.19 4.99
N ALA A 89 -11.21 -6.39 4.92
CA ALA A 89 -10.29 -5.43 4.33
C ALA A 89 -9.03 -6.13 3.83
N LEU A 90 -8.51 -5.65 2.71
CA LEU A 90 -7.24 -6.08 2.14
C LEU A 90 -6.39 -4.84 1.83
N ILE A 91 -5.13 -4.87 2.26
CA ILE A 91 -4.16 -3.84 1.93
C ILE A 91 -3.09 -4.47 1.05
N VAL A 92 -2.99 -3.99 -0.18
CA VAL A 92 -2.00 -4.45 -1.16
C VAL A 92 -0.93 -3.39 -1.31
N SER A 93 0.32 -3.75 -1.01
CA SER A 93 1.47 -2.85 -1.19
C SER A 93 2.57 -3.52 -2.00
N GLY A 94 3.34 -2.74 -2.73
CA GLY A 94 4.47 -3.24 -3.51
C GLY A 94 4.90 -2.26 -4.60
N PRO A 95 6.00 -2.54 -5.32
CA PRO A 95 6.52 -1.68 -6.38
C PRO A 95 5.47 -1.32 -7.44
N ALA A 96 5.57 -0.13 -8.01
CA ALA A 96 4.70 0.28 -9.11
C ALA A 96 4.98 -0.56 -10.38
N GLY A 97 3.97 -0.66 -11.25
CA GLY A 97 4.15 -1.30 -12.57
C GLY A 97 4.04 -2.82 -12.60
N LEU A 98 3.77 -3.48 -11.47
CA LEU A 98 3.62 -4.94 -11.42
C LEU A 98 2.22 -5.46 -11.80
N GLY A 99 1.25 -4.59 -12.07
CA GLY A 99 -0.10 -5.02 -12.44
C GLY A 99 -1.05 -5.30 -11.27
N LYS A 100 -0.73 -4.87 -10.04
CA LYS A 100 -1.58 -5.10 -8.86
C LYS A 100 -3.01 -4.59 -9.03
N SER A 101 -3.15 -3.32 -9.42
CA SER A 101 -4.47 -2.69 -9.65
C SER A 101 -5.23 -3.39 -10.76
N TYR A 102 -4.54 -3.77 -11.84
CA TYR A 102 -5.14 -4.52 -12.95
C TYR A 102 -5.71 -5.87 -12.49
N THR A 103 -4.97 -6.62 -11.68
CA THR A 103 -5.43 -7.94 -11.18
C THR A 103 -6.69 -7.79 -10.32
N VAL A 104 -6.71 -6.82 -9.41
CA VAL A 104 -7.88 -6.55 -8.57
C VAL A 104 -9.08 -6.09 -9.43
N GLU A 105 -8.86 -5.13 -10.33
CA GLU A 105 -9.89 -4.61 -11.23
C GLU A 105 -10.50 -5.70 -12.10
N LYS A 106 -9.64 -6.54 -12.71
CA LYS A 106 -10.08 -7.69 -13.51
C LYS A 106 -10.96 -8.64 -12.70
N ARG A 107 -10.55 -9.01 -11.49
CA ARG A 107 -11.33 -9.91 -10.64
C ARG A 107 -12.67 -9.34 -10.23
N LEU A 108 -12.73 -8.04 -9.92
CA LEU A 108 -13.99 -7.37 -9.60
C LEU A 108 -14.92 -7.26 -10.80
N THR A 109 -14.40 -6.96 -11.99
CA THR A 109 -15.20 -6.93 -13.23
C THR A 109 -15.73 -8.31 -13.60
N GLU A 110 -14.97 -9.38 -13.37
CA GLU A 110 -15.45 -10.76 -13.57
C GLU A 110 -16.57 -11.12 -12.59
N TRP A 111 -16.49 -10.64 -11.34
CA TRP A 111 -17.50 -10.90 -10.32
C TRP A 111 -18.75 -10.03 -10.50
N ASP A 112 -18.62 -8.76 -10.81
CA ASP A 112 -19.69 -7.76 -10.95
C ASP A 112 -19.53 -6.97 -12.25
N PRO A 113 -19.88 -7.59 -13.41
CA PRO A 113 -19.70 -6.96 -14.72
C PRO A 113 -20.52 -5.68 -14.93
N GLU A 114 -21.59 -5.51 -14.18
CA GLU A 114 -22.47 -4.34 -14.24
C GLU A 114 -22.02 -3.19 -13.33
N GLU A 115 -20.95 -3.39 -12.56
CA GLU A 115 -20.38 -2.41 -11.61
C GLU A 115 -21.41 -1.85 -10.60
N VAL A 116 -22.34 -2.70 -10.16
CA VAL A 116 -23.41 -2.31 -9.23
C VAL A 116 -22.95 -2.42 -7.78
N ASN A 117 -22.18 -3.48 -7.47
CA ASN A 117 -21.77 -3.82 -6.12
C ASN A 117 -20.34 -3.43 -5.79
N HIS A 118 -19.60 -2.89 -6.74
CA HIS A 118 -18.26 -2.40 -6.47
C HIS A 118 -17.99 -1.02 -7.06
N VAL A 119 -17.00 -0.34 -6.49
CA VAL A 119 -16.50 0.93 -7.01
C VAL A 119 -14.98 1.02 -6.82
N ILE A 120 -14.30 1.49 -7.86
CA ILE A 120 -12.87 1.75 -7.81
C ILE A 120 -12.65 3.27 -7.81
N VAL A 121 -12.08 3.75 -6.72
CA VAL A 121 -11.80 5.16 -6.50
C VAL A 121 -10.33 5.40 -6.72
N LYS A 122 -9.98 6.17 -7.74
CA LYS A 122 -8.60 6.50 -8.11
C LYS A 122 -8.27 7.94 -7.70
N GLY A 123 -7.13 8.12 -7.04
CA GLY A 123 -6.61 9.44 -6.68
C GLY A 123 -7.23 10.05 -5.41
N TYR A 124 -7.48 11.37 -5.42
CA TYR A 124 -7.83 12.13 -4.23
C TYR A 124 -9.32 12.07 -3.89
N VAL A 125 -9.64 11.72 -2.64
CA VAL A 125 -11.00 11.74 -2.08
C VAL A 125 -11.02 12.61 -0.83
N ARG A 126 -11.98 13.53 -0.75
CA ARG A 126 -12.23 14.31 0.46
C ARG A 126 -13.07 13.50 1.45
N ALA A 127 -12.96 13.81 2.76
CA ALA A 127 -13.75 13.16 3.81
C ALA A 127 -15.26 13.16 3.52
N THR A 128 -15.81 14.27 2.99
CA THR A 128 -17.23 14.34 2.60
C THR A 128 -17.62 13.42 1.46
N GLY A 129 -16.71 13.20 0.50
CA GLY A 129 -16.87 12.24 -0.59
C GLY A 129 -16.81 10.80 -0.06
N LEU A 130 -15.89 10.55 0.86
CA LEU A 130 -15.74 9.26 1.53
C LEU A 130 -17.03 8.87 2.28
N VAL A 131 -17.63 9.80 3.07
CA VAL A 131 -18.92 9.55 3.75
C VAL A 131 -20.01 9.14 2.77
N LYS A 132 -20.13 9.85 1.64
CA LYS A 132 -21.14 9.53 0.62
C LYS A 132 -20.90 8.14 0.01
N LEU A 133 -19.64 7.80 -0.29
CA LEU A 133 -19.24 6.49 -0.79
C LEU A 133 -19.60 5.37 0.20
N LEU A 134 -19.19 5.54 1.47
CA LEU A 134 -19.49 4.59 2.53
C LEU A 134 -21.01 4.42 2.74
N TYR A 135 -21.78 5.50 2.66
CA TYR A 135 -23.23 5.44 2.76
C TYR A 135 -23.87 4.72 1.57
N HIS A 136 -23.38 4.96 0.35
CA HIS A 136 -23.90 4.35 -0.87
C HIS A 136 -23.64 2.84 -0.90
N TYR A 137 -22.40 2.44 -0.58
CA TYR A 137 -21.96 1.04 -0.58
C TYR A 137 -22.03 0.36 0.81
N ARG A 138 -22.94 0.81 1.70
CA ARG A 138 -23.08 0.31 3.08
C ARG A 138 -23.68 -1.09 3.21
N HIS A 139 -24.22 -1.65 2.15
CA HIS A 139 -24.86 -2.95 2.17
C HIS A 139 -23.84 -4.09 2.08
N GLU A 140 -24.24 -5.26 2.56
CA GLU A 140 -23.46 -6.49 2.44
C GLU A 140 -23.14 -6.78 0.97
N ASN A 141 -22.00 -7.40 0.73
CA ASN A 141 -21.46 -7.73 -0.59
C ASN A 141 -21.09 -6.53 -1.47
N ASN A 142 -20.95 -5.35 -0.91
CA ASN A 142 -20.40 -4.21 -1.62
C ASN A 142 -18.91 -4.04 -1.34
N VAL A 143 -18.14 -3.72 -2.38
CA VAL A 143 -16.69 -3.57 -2.33
C VAL A 143 -16.29 -2.17 -2.76
N ILE A 144 -15.48 -1.49 -1.94
CA ILE A 144 -14.89 -0.19 -2.28
C ILE A 144 -13.38 -0.38 -2.40
N VAL A 145 -12.82 -0.06 -3.55
CA VAL A 145 -11.37 -0.09 -3.80
C VAL A 145 -10.82 1.32 -3.84
N PHE A 146 -9.77 1.56 -3.08
CA PHE A 146 -9.00 2.80 -3.13
C PHE A 146 -7.66 2.52 -3.80
N ASP A 147 -7.51 3.03 -5.03
CA ASP A 147 -6.30 2.90 -5.84
C ASP A 147 -5.58 4.25 -5.93
N ASP A 148 -4.33 4.31 -5.47
CA ASP A 148 -3.53 5.54 -5.38
C ASP A 148 -4.22 6.68 -4.59
N ALA A 149 -5.16 6.36 -3.69
CA ALA A 149 -5.91 7.32 -2.86
C ALA A 149 -5.27 7.54 -1.49
N ASP A 150 -3.95 7.64 -1.43
CA ASP A 150 -3.18 7.72 -0.19
C ASP A 150 -3.59 8.88 0.73
N ALA A 151 -4.12 9.96 0.17
CA ALA A 151 -4.56 11.13 0.92
C ALA A 151 -5.61 10.80 2.02
N ILE A 152 -6.41 9.75 1.84
CA ILE A 152 -7.40 9.29 2.82
C ILE A 152 -6.72 8.85 4.13
N PHE A 153 -5.51 8.31 4.05
CA PHE A 153 -4.78 7.77 5.20
C PHE A 153 -3.93 8.81 5.91
N PHE A 154 -3.76 10.01 5.32
CA PHE A 154 -3.09 11.15 5.92
C PHE A 154 -4.06 12.18 6.54
N ASP A 155 -5.37 12.03 6.29
CA ASP A 155 -6.41 12.85 6.88
C ASP A 155 -7.06 12.11 8.06
N ASP A 156 -6.89 12.64 9.27
CA ASP A 156 -7.40 12.03 10.50
C ASP A 156 -8.92 11.81 10.47
N VAL A 157 -9.68 12.71 9.82
CA VAL A 157 -11.13 12.59 9.68
C VAL A 157 -11.48 11.40 8.80
N SER A 158 -10.86 11.29 7.64
CA SER A 158 -11.05 10.17 6.72
C SER A 158 -10.63 8.84 7.32
N LEU A 159 -9.48 8.81 8.03
CA LEU A 159 -9.01 7.61 8.69
C LEU A 159 -9.95 7.13 9.79
N ASN A 160 -10.54 8.06 10.56
CA ASN A 160 -11.53 7.72 11.61
C ASN A 160 -12.86 7.22 11.02
N LEU A 161 -13.23 7.63 9.82
CA LEU A 161 -14.40 7.11 9.11
C LEU A 161 -14.21 5.68 8.63
N LEU A 162 -12.97 5.23 8.44
CA LEU A 162 -12.62 3.89 7.98
C LEU A 162 -12.43 2.87 9.12
N LYS A 163 -12.48 3.29 10.37
CA LYS A 163 -12.39 2.44 11.57
C LYS A 163 -13.75 1.92 12.00
#